data_d9daebbc45b20190be3f2141058f8eb7
#
_entry.id   d9daebbc45b20190be3f2141058f8eb7
#
_cell.length_a   1.000
_cell.length_b   1.000
_cell.length_c   1.000
_cell.angle_alpha   90.00
_cell.angle_beta   90.00
_cell.angle_gamma   90.00
#
_symmetry.space_group_name_H-M   'P 1'
#
loop_
_entity.id
_entity.type
_entity.pdbx_description
1 polymer ?
#
loop_
_entity_poly.entity_id
_entity_poly.type
_entity_poly.pdbx_seq_one_letter_code
_entity_poly.pdbx_strand_id
1 'polypeptide(L)'
;MDKNEVQKLAKEANDYGIGNKLGKYTIESSDILLGKAGKVSYKYKSGLRTQPETANLFHQLIENGITVYVVSASLEDIVEVFATDKSYGYNLNPENIYGMRLEMNGDKYTTEYKHDYPQTQTKGKVEIINKFLKPKHDGKEPILVAGDSSGDKNMLTEYKGTKILLLIKRPGKLDGLSKDKRALIQPRNPQTGLLDPAKNNK
;
A
#
# COMPACT_ATOMS: atom_id res chain seq x y z
N MET A 1 -4.86 -12.11 18.84
CA MET A 1 -5.36 -12.59 17.53
C MET A 1 -4.22 -13.33 16.85
N ASP A 2 -4.53 -14.43 16.20
CA ASP A 2 -3.57 -15.12 15.33
C ASP A 2 -3.61 -14.57 13.87
N LYS A 3 -2.70 -15.07 13.01
CA LYS A 3 -2.61 -14.64 11.61
C LYS A 3 -3.93 -14.87 10.85
N ASN A 4 -4.58 -16.02 11.05
CA ASN A 4 -5.80 -16.38 10.32
C ASN A 4 -6.97 -15.47 10.71
N GLU A 5 -7.09 -15.16 12.01
CA GLU A 5 -8.10 -14.21 12.52
C GLU A 5 -7.89 -12.81 11.91
N VAL A 6 -6.63 -12.34 11.84
CA VAL A 6 -6.31 -11.04 11.24
C VAL A 6 -6.62 -11.03 9.75
N GLN A 7 -6.24 -12.08 9.02
CA GLN A 7 -6.52 -12.17 7.58
C GLN A 7 -8.02 -12.27 7.28
N LYS A 8 -8.77 -13.02 8.09
CA LYS A 8 -10.23 -13.09 7.97
C LYS A 8 -10.88 -11.72 8.16
N LEU A 9 -10.53 -11.01 9.23
CA LEU A 9 -11.03 -9.66 9.48
C LEU A 9 -10.61 -8.67 8.39
N ALA A 10 -9.38 -8.79 7.87
CA ALA A 10 -8.91 -7.98 6.76
C ALA A 10 -9.76 -8.22 5.50
N LYS A 11 -10.07 -9.48 5.18
CA LYS A 11 -10.95 -9.83 4.05
C LYS A 11 -12.34 -9.23 4.20
N GLU A 12 -12.97 -9.42 5.36
CA GLU A 12 -14.30 -8.88 5.66
C GLU A 12 -14.32 -7.34 5.58
N ALA A 13 -13.29 -6.67 6.12
CA ALA A 13 -13.16 -5.21 6.07
C ALA A 13 -12.93 -4.69 4.65
N ASN A 14 -12.14 -5.39 3.84
CA ASN A 14 -11.89 -5.05 2.45
C ASN A 14 -13.17 -5.19 1.61
N ASP A 15 -13.88 -6.31 1.75
CA ASP A 15 -15.13 -6.56 1.02
C ASP A 15 -16.20 -5.53 1.38
N TYR A 16 -16.34 -5.22 2.67
CA TYR A 16 -17.21 -4.14 3.13
C TYR A 16 -16.79 -2.78 2.55
N GLY A 17 -15.48 -2.48 2.57
CA GLY A 17 -14.95 -1.22 2.05
C GLY A 17 -15.17 -1.04 0.55
N ILE A 18 -15.01 -2.12 -0.24
CA ILE A 18 -15.22 -2.09 -1.70
C ILE A 18 -16.70 -1.83 -2.03
N GLY A 19 -17.62 -2.39 -1.25
CA GLY A 19 -19.06 -2.16 -1.41
C GLY A 19 -19.53 -0.75 -1.05
N ASN A 20 -18.74 0.00 -0.27
CA ASN A 20 -19.13 1.31 0.23
C ASN A 20 -18.76 2.45 -0.72
N LYS A 21 -19.57 3.52 -0.67
CA LYS A 21 -19.26 4.79 -1.32
C LYS A 21 -18.01 5.42 -0.68
N LEU A 22 -17.08 5.91 -1.51
CA LEU A 22 -15.97 6.71 -1.00
C LEU A 22 -16.47 7.99 -0.37
N GLY A 23 -16.08 8.27 0.86
CA GLY A 23 -16.54 9.47 1.54
C GLY A 23 -15.89 9.70 2.89
N LYS A 24 -16.25 10.82 3.50
CA LYS A 24 -15.96 11.11 4.91
C LYS A 24 -17.21 10.81 5.71
N TYR A 25 -17.04 10.04 6.75
CA TYR A 25 -18.09 9.62 7.67
C TYR A 25 -17.77 10.11 9.07
N THR A 26 -18.81 10.26 9.88
CA THR A 26 -18.66 10.63 11.29
C THR A 26 -19.22 9.51 12.15
N ILE A 27 -18.44 9.05 13.11
CA ILE A 27 -18.91 8.19 14.21
C ILE A 27 -19.06 9.09 15.43
N GLU A 28 -20.17 8.96 16.13
CA GLU A 28 -20.43 9.65 17.38
C GLU A 28 -20.70 8.63 18.49
N SER A 29 -20.24 8.94 19.70
CA SER A 29 -20.62 8.15 20.88
C SER A 29 -22.12 8.26 21.14
N SER A 30 -22.69 7.22 21.78
CA SER A 30 -24.10 7.23 22.21
C SER A 30 -24.38 8.41 23.16
N ASP A 31 -25.51 9.05 22.98
CA ASP A 31 -25.99 10.08 23.92
C ASP A 31 -26.56 9.44 25.25
N ILE A 32 -26.78 8.12 25.23
CA ILE A 32 -27.36 7.39 26.38
C ILE A 32 -26.27 6.91 27.35
N LEU A 33 -25.08 6.58 26.82
CA LEU A 33 -23.94 6.02 27.58
C LEU A 33 -22.74 6.95 27.43
N LEU A 34 -22.81 8.11 28.05
CA LEU A 34 -21.70 9.06 28.07
C LEU A 34 -20.63 8.59 29.06
N GLY A 35 -19.38 8.41 28.59
CA GLY A 35 -18.23 8.22 29.44
C GLY A 35 -17.74 9.56 30.05
N LYS A 36 -16.60 9.52 30.78
CA LYS A 36 -16.00 10.73 31.40
C LYS A 36 -15.66 11.83 30.36
N ALA A 37 -15.45 11.47 29.10
CA ALA A 37 -15.14 12.41 28.02
C ALA A 37 -16.39 13.12 27.44
N GLY A 38 -17.59 12.78 27.92
CA GLY A 38 -18.85 13.26 27.34
C GLY A 38 -19.08 12.72 25.91
N LYS A 39 -19.77 13.50 25.08
CA LYS A 39 -20.00 13.15 23.68
C LYS A 39 -18.70 13.29 22.88
N VAL A 40 -18.29 12.21 22.23
CA VAL A 40 -17.11 12.14 21.36
C VAL A 40 -17.55 11.93 19.92
N SER A 41 -16.94 12.65 19.00
CA SER A 41 -17.18 12.55 17.57
C SER A 41 -15.84 12.37 16.84
N TYR A 42 -15.79 11.45 15.88
CA TYR A 42 -14.61 11.19 15.06
C TYR A 42 -14.98 11.09 13.58
N LYS A 43 -14.24 11.83 12.76
CA LYS A 43 -14.40 11.80 11.30
C LYS A 43 -13.36 10.89 10.67
N TYR A 44 -13.82 9.93 9.87
CA TYR A 44 -12.95 9.01 9.15
C TYR A 44 -13.30 8.94 7.67
N LYS A 45 -12.35 8.47 6.87
CA LYS A 45 -12.59 8.17 5.46
C LYS A 45 -12.99 6.72 5.35
N SER A 46 -14.03 6.42 4.56
CA SER A 46 -14.44 5.07 4.24
C SER A 46 -14.60 4.87 2.74
N GLY A 47 -14.73 3.62 2.38
CA GLY A 47 -14.75 3.16 1.00
C GLY A 47 -13.37 2.77 0.49
N LEU A 48 -13.32 1.74 -0.32
CA LEU A 48 -12.13 1.19 -0.94
C LEU A 48 -12.41 0.96 -2.43
N ARG A 49 -11.38 1.02 -3.27
CA ARG A 49 -11.48 0.65 -4.68
C ARG A 49 -10.27 -0.17 -5.08
N THR A 50 -10.51 -1.28 -5.76
CA THR A 50 -9.48 -1.94 -6.55
C THR A 50 -9.14 -1.07 -7.76
N GLN A 51 -7.93 -1.24 -8.27
CA GLN A 51 -7.41 -0.48 -9.42
C GLN A 51 -7.14 -1.47 -10.55
N PRO A 52 -8.11 -1.72 -11.46
CA PRO A 52 -7.94 -2.69 -12.54
C PRO A 52 -6.73 -2.41 -13.43
N GLU A 53 -6.42 -1.13 -13.66
CA GLU A 53 -5.26 -0.72 -14.46
C GLU A 53 -3.94 -1.09 -13.77
N THR A 54 -3.89 -0.98 -12.43
CA THR A 54 -2.71 -1.40 -11.65
C THR A 54 -2.58 -2.91 -11.66
N ALA A 55 -3.69 -3.65 -11.55
CA ALA A 55 -3.69 -5.11 -11.65
C ALA A 55 -3.20 -5.57 -13.03
N ASN A 56 -3.69 -4.94 -14.10
CA ASN A 56 -3.23 -5.22 -15.46
C ASN A 56 -1.73 -4.91 -15.63
N LEU A 57 -1.25 -3.79 -15.11
CA LEU A 57 0.18 -3.45 -15.12
C LEU A 57 1.00 -4.54 -14.43
N PHE A 58 0.57 -5.04 -13.27
CA PHE A 58 1.27 -6.10 -12.55
C PHE A 58 1.34 -7.38 -13.38
N HIS A 59 0.22 -7.79 -14.00
CA HIS A 59 0.17 -8.97 -14.86
C HIS A 59 1.09 -8.83 -16.08
N GLN A 60 1.06 -7.68 -16.75
CA GLN A 60 1.94 -7.42 -17.89
C GLN A 60 3.43 -7.44 -17.50
N LEU A 61 3.78 -6.89 -16.34
CA LEU A 61 5.17 -6.96 -15.86
C LEU A 61 5.59 -8.40 -15.58
N ILE A 62 4.74 -9.18 -14.90
CA ILE A 62 5.01 -10.58 -14.54
C ILE A 62 5.13 -11.45 -15.79
N GLU A 63 4.21 -11.32 -16.74
CA GLU A 63 4.23 -12.03 -18.03
C GLU A 63 5.49 -11.75 -18.84
N ASN A 64 6.10 -10.57 -18.66
CA ASN A 64 7.37 -10.19 -19.28
C ASN A 64 8.60 -10.47 -18.40
N GLY A 65 8.47 -11.34 -17.39
CA GLY A 65 9.59 -11.79 -16.55
C GLY A 65 10.06 -10.77 -15.50
N ILE A 66 9.28 -9.74 -15.21
CA ILE A 66 9.60 -8.74 -14.20
C ILE A 66 8.88 -9.09 -12.90
N THR A 67 9.63 -9.33 -11.84
CA THR A 67 9.05 -9.60 -10.52
C THR A 67 8.46 -8.33 -9.91
N VAL A 68 7.20 -8.42 -9.48
CA VAL A 68 6.49 -7.31 -8.83
C VAL A 68 6.48 -7.54 -7.32
N TYR A 69 6.85 -6.52 -6.57
CA TYR A 69 6.85 -6.50 -5.10
C TYR A 69 5.96 -5.37 -4.57
N VAL A 70 5.32 -5.63 -3.45
CA VAL A 70 4.60 -4.61 -2.67
C VAL A 70 5.35 -4.35 -1.36
N VAL A 71 5.65 -3.09 -1.07
CA VAL A 71 6.24 -2.65 0.21
C VAL A 71 5.32 -1.62 0.85
N SER A 72 4.57 -2.05 1.87
CA SER A 72 3.49 -1.27 2.48
C SER A 72 3.78 -0.90 3.94
N ALA A 73 3.32 0.27 4.38
CA ALA A 73 3.35 0.67 5.78
C ALA A 73 2.19 0.09 6.63
N SER A 74 1.35 -0.74 6.04
CA SER A 74 0.31 -1.50 6.75
C SER A 74 0.86 -2.83 7.26
N LEU A 75 0.16 -3.47 8.21
CA LEU A 75 0.49 -4.83 8.65
C LEU A 75 0.50 -5.78 7.45
N GLU A 76 1.57 -6.58 7.33
CA GLU A 76 1.84 -7.41 6.16
C GLU A 76 0.67 -8.34 5.82
N ASP A 77 0.09 -9.00 6.80
CA ASP A 77 -1.01 -9.94 6.59
C ASP A 77 -2.28 -9.27 6.04
N ILE A 78 -2.52 -8.02 6.38
CA ILE A 78 -3.63 -7.23 5.80
C ILE A 78 -3.37 -6.92 4.33
N VAL A 79 -2.13 -6.55 4.00
CA VAL A 79 -1.72 -6.26 2.63
C VAL A 79 -1.70 -7.54 1.79
N GLU A 80 -1.22 -8.63 2.36
CA GLU A 80 -1.20 -9.95 1.73
C GLU A 80 -2.60 -10.35 1.25
N VAL A 81 -3.62 -10.27 2.11
CA VAL A 81 -5.00 -10.57 1.73
C VAL A 81 -5.44 -9.76 0.52
N PHE A 82 -5.19 -8.44 0.51
CA PHE A 82 -5.62 -7.58 -0.59
C PHE A 82 -4.84 -7.82 -1.89
N ALA A 83 -3.56 -8.16 -1.79
CA ALA A 83 -2.69 -8.34 -2.94
C ALA A 83 -2.78 -9.75 -3.57
N THR A 84 -3.16 -10.78 -2.79
CA THR A 84 -3.13 -12.17 -3.24
C THR A 84 -4.50 -12.78 -3.51
N ASP A 85 -5.56 -12.28 -2.85
CA ASP A 85 -6.93 -12.78 -3.08
C ASP A 85 -7.37 -12.46 -4.51
N LYS A 86 -7.74 -13.52 -5.23
CA LYS A 86 -8.14 -13.46 -6.65
C LYS A 86 -9.33 -12.54 -6.91
N SER A 87 -10.21 -12.36 -5.91
CA SER A 87 -11.38 -11.49 -6.04
C SER A 87 -11.03 -10.01 -6.22
N TYR A 88 -9.82 -9.60 -5.81
CA TYR A 88 -9.34 -8.22 -5.97
C TYR A 88 -8.53 -8.00 -7.26
N GLY A 89 -8.14 -9.09 -7.93
CA GLY A 89 -7.55 -9.07 -9.27
C GLY A 89 -6.04 -8.84 -9.36
N TYR A 90 -5.33 -8.58 -8.26
CA TYR A 90 -3.88 -8.34 -8.30
C TYR A 90 -3.08 -9.65 -8.43
N ASN A 91 -3.51 -10.72 -7.78
CA ASN A 91 -2.97 -12.08 -7.87
C ASN A 91 -1.45 -12.19 -7.67
N LEU A 92 -0.90 -11.41 -6.75
CA LEU A 92 0.53 -11.45 -6.44
C LEU A 92 0.87 -12.69 -5.60
N ASN A 93 2.13 -13.14 -5.70
CA ASN A 93 2.64 -14.17 -4.82
C ASN A 93 2.81 -13.60 -3.39
N PRO A 94 2.35 -14.29 -2.32
CA PRO A 94 2.55 -13.85 -0.93
C PRO A 94 4.02 -13.55 -0.59
N GLU A 95 4.98 -14.27 -1.17
CA GLU A 95 6.41 -14.05 -0.97
C GLU A 95 6.92 -12.69 -1.47
N ASN A 96 6.12 -12.00 -2.27
CA ASN A 96 6.44 -10.69 -2.84
C ASN A 96 5.80 -9.53 -2.06
N ILE A 97 5.14 -9.84 -0.94
CA ILE A 97 4.47 -8.83 -0.10
C ILE A 97 5.32 -8.56 1.14
N TYR A 98 5.62 -7.29 1.36
CA TYR A 98 6.37 -6.80 2.51
C TYR A 98 5.58 -5.70 3.19
N GLY A 99 5.24 -5.91 4.44
CA GLY A 99 4.49 -4.97 5.27
C GLY A 99 5.12 -4.80 6.63
N MET A 100 4.47 -4.09 7.52
CA MET A 100 4.85 -4.04 8.93
C MET A 100 4.65 -5.42 9.54
N ARG A 101 5.58 -5.84 10.38
CA ARG A 101 5.48 -7.10 11.11
C ARG A 101 5.49 -6.85 12.61
N LEU A 102 4.74 -7.66 13.33
CA LEU A 102 4.70 -7.68 14.79
C LEU A 102 5.42 -8.92 15.32
N GLU A 103 5.88 -8.84 16.56
CA GLU A 103 6.34 -10.01 17.29
C GLU A 103 5.18 -10.95 17.59
N MET A 104 5.51 -12.23 17.65
CA MET A 104 4.56 -13.31 17.96
C MET A 104 4.89 -13.94 19.30
N ASN A 105 3.85 -14.22 20.09
CA ASN A 105 3.92 -15.11 21.24
C ASN A 105 3.13 -16.38 20.91
N GLY A 106 3.85 -17.45 20.57
CA GLY A 106 3.25 -18.61 19.92
C GLY A 106 2.67 -18.24 18.56
N ASP A 107 1.38 -18.46 18.38
CA ASP A 107 0.62 -18.13 17.17
C ASP A 107 -0.07 -16.75 17.20
N LYS A 108 0.05 -16.00 18.31
CA LYS A 108 -0.65 -14.74 18.53
C LYS A 108 0.27 -13.52 18.39
N TYR A 109 -0.23 -12.49 17.76
CA TYR A 109 0.43 -11.19 17.69
C TYR A 109 0.56 -10.55 19.07
N THR A 110 1.72 -9.94 19.30
CA THR A 110 1.94 -8.99 20.39
C THR A 110 1.65 -7.56 19.92
N THR A 111 1.89 -6.56 20.78
CA THR A 111 1.80 -5.13 20.44
C THR A 111 3.13 -4.54 19.97
N GLU A 112 4.18 -5.35 19.88
CA GLU A 112 5.53 -4.90 19.56
C GLU A 112 5.87 -5.18 18.10
N TYR A 113 6.62 -4.26 17.49
CA TYR A 113 7.16 -4.49 16.15
C TYR A 113 8.24 -5.56 16.17
N LYS A 114 8.28 -6.35 15.09
CA LYS A 114 9.25 -7.43 14.94
C LYS A 114 10.68 -6.90 15.00
N HIS A 115 11.47 -7.46 15.92
CA HIS A 115 12.91 -7.14 16.03
C HIS A 115 13.64 -7.51 14.73
N ASP A 116 14.70 -6.79 14.41
CA ASP A 116 15.55 -7.02 13.22
C ASP A 116 14.82 -6.98 11.87
N TYR A 117 13.56 -6.51 11.87
CA TYR A 117 12.78 -6.29 10.66
C TYR A 117 12.48 -4.78 10.49
N PRO A 118 12.84 -4.18 9.33
CA PRO A 118 12.62 -2.75 9.13
C PRO A 118 11.14 -2.38 9.18
N GLN A 119 10.82 -1.28 9.83
CA GLN A 119 9.48 -0.70 9.72
C GLN A 119 9.28 -0.17 8.30
N THR A 120 8.34 -0.75 7.56
CA THR A 120 8.12 -0.56 6.12
C THR A 120 7.50 0.79 5.76
N GLN A 121 7.98 1.86 6.37
CA GLN A 121 7.60 3.25 6.06
C GLN A 121 8.84 4.11 5.81
N THR A 122 8.73 5.10 4.96
CA THR A 122 9.79 6.04 4.63
C THR A 122 11.12 5.35 4.27
N LYS A 123 12.19 5.52 5.05
CA LYS A 123 13.48 4.86 4.85
C LYS A 123 13.42 3.34 4.99
N GLY A 124 12.55 2.84 5.86
CA GLY A 124 12.40 1.39 6.04
C GLY A 124 11.95 0.65 4.78
N LYS A 125 11.25 1.31 3.84
CA LYS A 125 10.98 0.72 2.53
C LYS A 125 12.25 0.49 1.72
N VAL A 126 13.22 1.39 1.80
CA VAL A 126 14.55 1.24 1.18
C VAL A 126 15.33 0.11 1.86
N GLU A 127 15.24 0.01 3.19
CA GLU A 127 15.90 -1.07 3.93
C GLU A 127 15.34 -2.45 3.54
N ILE A 128 14.01 -2.58 3.36
CA ILE A 128 13.39 -3.80 2.83
C ILE A 128 13.95 -4.14 1.45
N ILE A 129 13.98 -3.18 0.54
CA ILE A 129 14.51 -3.41 -0.81
C ILE A 129 15.98 -3.86 -0.76
N ASN A 130 16.81 -3.18 0.03
CA ASN A 130 18.22 -3.51 0.13
C ASN A 130 18.49 -4.85 0.83
N LYS A 131 17.77 -5.14 1.93
CA LYS A 131 18.00 -6.33 2.76
C LYS A 131 17.39 -7.60 2.16
N PHE A 132 16.22 -7.50 1.52
CA PHE A 132 15.44 -8.67 1.12
C PHE A 132 15.22 -8.80 -0.39
N LEU A 133 15.11 -7.70 -1.14
CA LEU A 133 14.79 -7.78 -2.56
C LEU A 133 16.04 -7.80 -3.45
N LYS A 134 16.97 -6.90 -3.25
CA LYS A 134 18.20 -6.86 -4.04
C LYS A 134 18.99 -8.18 -4.03
N PRO A 135 19.13 -8.89 -2.88
CA PRO A 135 19.80 -10.19 -2.87
C PRO A 135 19.12 -11.24 -3.75
N LYS A 136 17.79 -11.20 -3.91
CA LYS A 136 17.04 -12.10 -4.79
C LYS A 136 17.28 -11.81 -6.28
N HIS A 137 17.91 -10.68 -6.62
CA HIS A 137 18.12 -10.18 -7.98
C HIS A 137 19.59 -9.82 -8.24
N ASP A 138 20.54 -10.55 -7.70
CA ASP A 138 21.97 -10.36 -7.90
C ASP A 138 22.43 -8.92 -7.57
N GLY A 139 21.84 -8.31 -6.55
CA GLY A 139 22.14 -6.94 -6.13
C GLY A 139 21.56 -5.84 -7.03
N LYS A 140 20.76 -6.19 -8.06
CA LYS A 140 20.17 -5.22 -8.98
C LYS A 140 19.17 -4.32 -8.28
N GLU A 141 19.14 -3.06 -8.72
CA GLU A 141 18.19 -2.06 -8.26
C GLU A 141 16.84 -2.21 -8.98
N PRO A 142 15.71 -1.79 -8.35
CA PRO A 142 14.41 -1.83 -9.02
C PRO A 142 14.42 -0.96 -10.28
N ILE A 143 13.93 -1.51 -11.39
CA ILE A 143 13.84 -0.79 -12.68
C ILE A 143 12.65 0.15 -12.74
N LEU A 144 11.57 -0.16 -12.00
CA LEU A 144 10.38 0.65 -11.84
C LEU A 144 10.05 0.75 -10.35
N VAL A 145 9.77 1.96 -9.87
CA VAL A 145 9.27 2.21 -8.52
C VAL A 145 8.00 3.04 -8.62
N ALA A 146 6.95 2.60 -7.93
CA ALA A 146 5.66 3.31 -7.88
C ALA A 146 5.35 3.78 -6.46
N GLY A 147 4.68 4.94 -6.33
CA GLY A 147 4.24 5.45 -5.04
C GLY A 147 3.21 6.57 -5.15
N ASP A 148 2.48 6.82 -4.05
CA ASP A 148 1.41 7.81 -4.01
C ASP A 148 1.55 8.85 -2.88
N SER A 149 2.53 8.68 -2.01
CA SER A 149 2.64 9.45 -0.76
C SER A 149 4.07 9.84 -0.38
N SER A 150 4.19 10.74 0.58
CA SER A 150 5.48 11.11 1.16
C SER A 150 6.21 9.93 1.82
N GLY A 151 5.47 8.90 2.25
CA GLY A 151 6.03 7.66 2.77
C GLY A 151 6.82 6.85 1.74
N ASP A 152 6.59 7.09 0.44
CA ASP A 152 7.25 6.42 -0.67
C ASP A 152 8.46 7.20 -1.21
N LYS A 153 8.63 8.46 -0.77
CA LYS A 153 9.64 9.38 -1.31
C LYS A 153 11.05 8.77 -1.28
N ASN A 154 11.42 8.13 -0.17
CA ASN A 154 12.76 7.56 -0.05
C ASN A 154 13.01 6.47 -1.11
N MET A 155 12.11 5.50 -1.27
CA MET A 155 12.30 4.45 -2.28
C MET A 155 12.22 4.97 -3.72
N LEU A 156 11.46 6.05 -3.97
CA LEU A 156 11.39 6.72 -5.28
C LEU A 156 12.67 7.48 -5.64
N THR A 157 13.48 7.90 -4.66
CA THR A 157 14.66 8.73 -4.89
C THR A 157 16.00 8.02 -4.69
N GLU A 158 16.01 6.87 -4.00
CA GLU A 158 17.23 6.18 -3.59
C GLU A 158 18.03 5.62 -4.76
N TYR A 159 17.34 4.99 -5.71
CA TYR A 159 17.98 4.14 -6.71
C TYR A 159 18.27 4.90 -8.01
N LYS A 160 19.55 5.02 -8.35
CA LYS A 160 20.00 5.67 -9.61
C LYS A 160 19.72 4.80 -10.84
N GLY A 161 19.70 3.49 -10.66
CA GLY A 161 19.39 2.51 -11.72
C GLY A 161 17.93 2.44 -12.12
N THR A 162 17.01 2.96 -11.29
CA THR A 162 15.58 3.02 -11.61
C THR A 162 15.33 3.80 -12.90
N LYS A 163 14.60 3.21 -13.83
CA LYS A 163 14.28 3.80 -15.13
C LYS A 163 12.95 4.53 -15.14
N ILE A 164 12.00 4.09 -14.34
CA ILE A 164 10.64 4.63 -14.30
C ILE A 164 10.22 4.88 -12.85
N LEU A 165 9.77 6.10 -12.58
CA LEU A 165 9.10 6.50 -11.34
C LEU A 165 7.63 6.70 -11.66
N LEU A 166 6.78 5.75 -11.27
CA LEU A 166 5.34 5.88 -11.45
C LEU A 166 4.72 6.61 -10.26
N LEU A 167 4.37 7.87 -10.46
CA LEU A 167 3.80 8.73 -9.43
C LEU A 167 2.27 8.70 -9.52
N ILE A 168 1.61 8.01 -8.61
CA ILE A 168 0.15 8.04 -8.50
C ILE A 168 -0.24 9.36 -7.83
N LYS A 169 -0.79 10.29 -8.60
CA LYS A 169 -0.96 11.66 -8.17
C LYS A 169 -2.03 11.80 -7.10
N ARG A 170 -1.59 12.27 -5.95
CA ARG A 170 -2.43 12.82 -4.88
C ARG A 170 -2.00 14.26 -4.65
N PRO A 171 -2.92 15.23 -4.56
CA PRO A 171 -2.56 16.62 -4.37
C PRO A 171 -1.57 16.84 -3.23
N GLY A 172 -0.48 17.55 -3.49
CA GLY A 172 0.52 17.99 -2.51
C GLY A 172 1.46 16.92 -1.94
N LYS A 173 1.51 15.69 -2.48
CA LYS A 173 2.29 14.61 -1.86
C LYS A 173 3.66 14.31 -2.50
N LEU A 174 3.75 14.32 -3.82
CA LEU A 174 4.97 13.98 -4.57
C LEU A 174 5.31 15.04 -5.63
N ASP A 175 4.81 16.25 -5.49
CA ASP A 175 4.92 17.31 -6.54
C ASP A 175 6.38 17.63 -6.89
N GLY A 176 7.30 17.56 -5.92
CA GLY A 176 8.73 17.78 -6.17
C GLY A 176 9.39 16.75 -7.09
N LEU A 177 8.82 15.54 -7.21
CA LEU A 177 9.35 14.48 -8.08
C LEU A 177 8.79 14.53 -9.50
N SER A 178 7.75 15.30 -9.74
CA SER A 178 7.12 15.40 -11.08
C SER A 178 8.04 16.00 -12.16
N LYS A 179 9.13 16.64 -11.76
CA LYS A 179 10.16 17.20 -12.65
C LYS A 179 11.30 16.22 -12.98
N ASP A 180 11.34 15.06 -12.32
CA ASP A 180 12.34 14.02 -12.64
C ASP A 180 12.04 13.46 -14.04
N LYS A 181 13.08 13.34 -14.88
CA LYS A 181 12.94 12.84 -16.26
C LYS A 181 12.40 11.40 -16.34
N ARG A 182 12.49 10.64 -15.26
CA ARG A 182 11.99 9.27 -15.16
C ARG A 182 10.53 9.21 -14.73
N ALA A 183 9.92 10.34 -14.32
CA ALA A 183 8.59 10.38 -13.74
C ALA A 183 7.50 10.22 -14.79
N LEU A 184 6.67 9.21 -14.58
CA LEU A 184 5.36 9.05 -15.21
C LEU A 184 4.31 9.41 -14.19
N ILE A 185 3.44 10.35 -14.53
CA ILE A 185 2.40 10.84 -13.62
C ILE A 185 1.08 10.19 -13.98
N GLN A 186 0.52 9.42 -13.05
CA GLN A 186 -0.80 8.83 -13.16
C GLN A 186 -1.78 9.58 -12.26
N PRO A 187 -2.69 10.38 -12.83
CA PRO A 187 -3.74 11.03 -12.07
C PRO A 187 -4.71 10.02 -11.45
N ARG A 188 -5.27 10.38 -10.29
CA ARG A 188 -6.33 9.61 -9.63
C ARG A 188 -7.49 10.53 -9.29
N ASN A 189 -8.68 10.12 -9.65
CA ASN A 189 -9.91 10.82 -9.35
C ASN A 189 -10.23 10.74 -7.84
N PRO A 190 -10.30 11.87 -7.13
CA PRO A 190 -10.53 11.87 -5.69
C PRO A 190 -11.96 11.45 -5.28
N GLN A 191 -12.94 11.53 -6.19
CA GLN A 191 -14.34 11.19 -5.94
C GLN A 191 -14.58 9.70 -6.16
N THR A 192 -14.05 9.14 -7.24
CA THR A 192 -14.24 7.72 -7.59
C THR A 192 -13.15 6.82 -7.01
N GLY A 193 -11.98 7.40 -6.68
CA GLY A 193 -10.79 6.65 -6.23
C GLY A 193 -10.09 5.87 -7.35
N LEU A 194 -10.62 5.89 -8.57
CA LEU A 194 -10.05 5.23 -9.73
C LEU A 194 -8.96 6.07 -10.41
N LEU A 195 -8.15 5.45 -11.23
CA LEU A 195 -7.18 6.16 -12.05
C LEU A 195 -7.89 6.93 -13.15
N ASP A 196 -7.48 8.17 -13.39
CA ASP A 196 -7.94 8.93 -14.54
C ASP A 196 -7.11 8.55 -15.79
N PRO A 197 -7.66 8.67 -17.00
CA PRO A 197 -6.88 8.51 -18.22
C PRO A 197 -5.63 9.38 -18.18
N ALA A 198 -4.48 8.81 -18.55
CA ALA A 198 -3.24 9.58 -18.67
C ALA A 198 -3.46 10.74 -19.64
N LYS A 199 -3.20 11.96 -19.20
CA LYS A 199 -3.17 13.09 -20.13
C LYS A 199 -1.90 12.93 -20.98
N ASN A 200 -2.08 12.70 -22.27
CA ASN A 200 -0.97 12.77 -23.21
C ASN A 200 -0.42 14.20 -23.17
N ASN A 201 0.64 14.40 -22.41
CA ASN A 201 1.46 15.58 -22.57
C ASN A 201 2.24 15.39 -23.87
N LYS A 202 1.62 15.83 -24.99
CA LYS A 202 2.35 16.08 -26.23
C LYS A 202 3.20 17.31 -26.09
#